data_a697c63839dec9e2e7d4cdb947408cd6
#
_entry.id   a697c63839dec9e2e7d4cdb947408cd6
#
_cell.length_a   1.000
_cell.length_b   1.000
_cell.length_c   1.000
_cell.angle_alpha   90.00
_cell.angle_beta   90.00
_cell.angle_gamma   90.00
#
_symmetry.space_group_name_H-M   'P 1'
#
loop_
_entity.id
_entity.type
_entity.pdbx_description
1 polymer ?
#
loop_
_entity_poly.entity_id
_entity_poly.type
_entity_poly.pdbx_seq_one_letter_code
_entity_poly.pdbx_strand_id
1 'polypeptide(L)'
;MKTTVEIVDRYKDAIIQIATQTGTGTGFYLKQFDMIVTNNHVVNGNGEVTIAGKQFDKRMSRVWYTDTKHDLAFIQPPEHTNLPDLHLGNYEVLKDGDPVIAIGHPFGLNYTATSGVISKVDRIREGMKFIQIDAAINPGNSGGPLVNMNGEVIGVNTFIIKGGDNLGFALPVNYLRSALQIYNPFKGKAGTRCPACEFLVLAENIDNGKYCPSCGTEVTLPQLPEEEYEPAGTPKLIESILKELGKNVKLAREGVNNWSVKEGSAKINIRYNPENFFVAADAFLCQLPKEAGPIKALYQYLLEENYKNTGLILSCYKENIILNLTIYDLDLTREIGIEKLKMLFTKADAYDDYLKTTFQCTERIEE
;
A
#
# COMPACT_ATOMS: atom_id res chain seq x y z
N MET A 1 24.46 10.91 14.09
CA MET A 1 23.70 10.58 12.89
C MET A 1 23.37 9.09 12.96
N LYS A 2 22.16 8.72 12.66
CA LYS A 2 21.76 7.32 12.54
C LYS A 2 22.23 6.77 11.20
N THR A 3 22.51 5.49 11.12
CA THR A 3 22.75 4.83 9.84
C THR A 3 21.44 4.70 9.04
N THR A 4 21.54 4.59 7.71
CA THR A 4 20.36 4.32 6.86
C THR A 4 19.62 3.07 7.32
N VAL A 5 20.34 2.02 7.72
CA VAL A 5 19.75 0.76 8.20
C VAL A 5 18.91 0.98 9.46
N GLU A 6 19.43 1.70 10.46
CA GLU A 6 18.70 2.00 11.70
C GLU A 6 17.42 2.83 11.45
N ILE A 7 17.49 3.77 10.49
CA ILE A 7 16.32 4.56 10.11
C ILE A 7 15.28 3.67 9.43
N VAL A 8 15.71 2.89 8.44
CA VAL A 8 14.87 1.97 7.68
C VAL A 8 14.18 0.98 8.61
N ASP A 9 14.91 0.36 9.54
CA ASP A 9 14.34 -0.62 10.48
C ASP A 9 13.28 0.00 11.41
N ARG A 10 13.51 1.23 11.88
CA ARG A 10 12.52 1.96 12.69
C ARG A 10 11.23 2.23 11.93
N TYR A 11 11.32 2.54 10.64
CA TYR A 11 10.16 2.89 9.82
C TYR A 11 9.34 1.68 9.35
N LYS A 12 9.93 0.48 9.29
CA LYS A 12 9.21 -0.76 8.91
C LYS A 12 7.91 -1.01 9.69
N ASP A 13 7.89 -0.63 10.96
CA ASP A 13 6.74 -0.84 11.84
C ASP A 13 5.75 0.34 11.84
N ALA A 14 6.14 1.49 11.28
CA ALA A 14 5.32 2.70 11.22
C ALA A 14 4.67 2.93 9.86
N ILE A 15 5.16 2.26 8.81
CA ILE A 15 4.64 2.36 7.45
C ILE A 15 3.42 1.47 7.30
N ILE A 16 2.42 2.02 6.63
CA ILE A 16 1.13 1.40 6.44
C ILE A 16 0.83 1.34 4.95
N GLN A 17 0.51 0.17 4.45
CA GLN A 17 -0.03 0.01 3.11
C GLN A 17 -1.48 0.48 3.11
N ILE A 18 -1.84 1.25 2.10
CA ILE A 18 -3.22 1.71 1.88
C ILE A 18 -3.67 1.16 0.53
N ALA A 19 -4.85 0.55 0.50
CA ALA A 19 -5.44 0.02 -0.72
C ALA A 19 -6.87 0.52 -0.90
N THR A 20 -7.19 0.83 -2.16
CA THR A 20 -8.54 1.21 -2.62
C THR A 20 -8.95 0.28 -3.76
N GLN A 21 -10.15 0.50 -4.32
CA GLN A 21 -10.61 -0.24 -5.49
C GLN A 21 -9.74 0.02 -6.73
N THR A 22 -9.04 1.15 -6.79
CA THR A 22 -8.31 1.59 -7.98
C THR A 22 -6.80 1.45 -7.87
N GLY A 23 -6.25 1.24 -6.68
CA GLY A 23 -4.80 1.11 -6.51
C GLY A 23 -4.35 1.06 -5.07
N THR A 24 -3.03 1.09 -4.91
CA THR A 24 -2.37 1.06 -3.60
C THR A 24 -1.44 2.27 -3.44
N GLY A 25 -1.18 2.63 -2.19
CA GLY A 25 -0.22 3.65 -1.79
C GLY A 25 0.30 3.39 -0.38
N THR A 26 1.00 4.35 0.14
CA THR A 26 1.62 4.30 1.46
C THR A 26 1.01 5.34 2.39
N GLY A 27 0.99 5.04 3.66
CA GLY A 27 0.77 5.99 4.74
C GLY A 27 1.77 5.76 5.87
N PHE A 28 1.82 6.67 6.81
CA PHE A 28 2.63 6.52 8.02
C PHE A 28 1.89 7.09 9.23
N TYR A 29 2.10 6.47 10.37
CA TYR A 29 1.44 6.87 11.61
C TYR A 29 2.22 7.96 12.35
N LEU A 30 1.51 8.98 12.82
CA LEU A 30 2.01 10.03 13.68
C LEU A 30 1.35 9.94 15.05
N LYS A 31 2.07 9.43 16.04
CA LYS A 31 1.57 9.19 17.39
C LYS A 31 1.11 10.48 18.08
N GLN A 32 1.83 11.59 17.89
CA GLN A 32 1.49 12.88 18.46
C GLN A 32 0.07 13.35 18.10
N PHE A 33 -0.40 13.02 16.90
CA PHE A 33 -1.73 13.39 16.40
C PHE A 33 -2.71 12.21 16.43
N ASP A 34 -2.19 11.00 16.60
CA ASP A 34 -2.92 9.74 16.52
C ASP A 34 -3.70 9.65 15.20
N MET A 35 -2.99 9.79 14.10
CA MET A 35 -3.50 9.77 12.73
C MET A 35 -2.52 9.07 11.80
N ILE A 36 -3.04 8.41 10.77
CA ILE A 36 -2.27 7.95 9.62
C ILE A 36 -2.31 9.06 8.57
N VAL A 37 -1.15 9.45 8.07
CA VAL A 37 -0.96 10.43 7.00
C VAL A 37 -0.73 9.72 5.68
N THR A 38 -1.35 10.21 4.60
CA THR A 38 -1.12 9.78 3.22
C THR A 38 -1.44 10.89 2.24
N ASN A 39 -1.34 10.63 0.93
CA ASN A 39 -1.83 11.56 -0.09
C ASN A 39 -3.33 11.43 -0.32
N ASN A 40 -3.96 12.56 -0.74
CA ASN A 40 -5.37 12.58 -1.11
C ASN A 40 -5.65 11.69 -2.34
N HIS A 41 -4.77 11.69 -3.36
CA HIS A 41 -4.95 10.84 -4.53
C HIS A 41 -4.85 9.34 -4.21
N VAL A 42 -4.20 8.94 -3.10
CA VAL A 42 -4.16 7.53 -2.64
C VAL A 42 -5.52 7.09 -2.13
N VAL A 43 -6.22 7.93 -1.38
CA VAL A 43 -7.57 7.62 -0.91
C VAL A 43 -8.64 7.82 -1.99
N ASN A 44 -8.34 8.62 -3.01
CA ASN A 44 -9.15 8.80 -4.22
C ASN A 44 -10.65 9.03 -3.96
N GLY A 45 -10.97 9.92 -3.01
CA GLY A 45 -12.36 10.26 -2.65
C GLY A 45 -13.09 9.21 -1.80
N ASN A 46 -12.46 8.07 -1.51
CA ASN A 46 -13.07 7.04 -0.65
C ASN A 46 -13.14 7.53 0.80
N GLY A 47 -14.30 7.36 1.44
CA GLY A 47 -14.47 7.60 2.89
C GLY A 47 -13.96 6.46 3.76
N GLU A 48 -13.64 5.31 3.17
CA GLU A 48 -13.06 4.15 3.83
C GLU A 48 -12.06 3.46 2.89
N VAL A 49 -10.94 3.03 3.44
CA VAL A 49 -9.85 2.37 2.71
C VAL A 49 -9.37 1.14 3.47
N THR A 50 -8.78 0.20 2.77
CA THR A 50 -8.09 -0.92 3.41
C THR A 50 -6.71 -0.48 3.87
N ILE A 51 -6.36 -0.75 5.13
CA ILE A 51 -5.02 -0.53 5.69
C ILE A 51 -4.40 -1.86 6.10
N ALA A 52 -3.09 -1.99 5.93
CA ALA A 52 -2.30 -3.11 6.41
C ALA A 52 -0.93 -2.63 6.89
N GLY A 53 -0.42 -3.22 7.96
CA GLY A 53 0.89 -2.90 8.53
C GLY A 53 1.49 -4.10 9.24
N LYS A 54 2.76 -4.05 9.55
CA LYS A 54 3.46 -5.17 10.23
C LYS A 54 2.92 -5.45 11.63
N GLN A 55 2.37 -4.43 12.31
CA GLN A 55 1.92 -4.51 13.70
C GLN A 55 0.42 -4.79 13.85
N PHE A 56 -0.32 -4.95 12.75
CA PHE A 56 -1.75 -5.22 12.79
C PHE A 56 -2.24 -5.89 11.50
N ASP A 57 -3.30 -6.68 11.61
CA ASP A 57 -3.91 -7.35 10.48
C ASP A 57 -4.65 -6.37 9.55
N LYS A 58 -4.71 -6.74 8.27
CA LYS A 58 -5.42 -6.00 7.22
C LYS A 58 -6.87 -5.73 7.60
N ARG A 59 -7.29 -4.46 7.56
CA ARG A 59 -8.62 -4.01 7.96
C ARG A 59 -9.10 -2.80 7.19
N MET A 60 -10.40 -2.54 7.23
CA MET A 60 -10.97 -1.28 6.76
C MET A 60 -10.73 -0.16 7.77
N SER A 61 -10.51 1.04 7.27
CA SER A 61 -10.31 2.23 8.11
C SER A 61 -10.88 3.48 7.46
N ARG A 62 -11.46 4.36 8.27
CA ARG A 62 -12.13 5.58 7.80
C ARG A 62 -11.14 6.65 7.39
N VAL A 63 -11.41 7.31 6.28
CA VAL A 63 -10.75 8.55 5.89
C VAL A 63 -11.46 9.68 6.63
N TRP A 64 -10.72 10.40 7.46
CA TRP A 64 -11.28 11.49 8.26
C TRP A 64 -11.16 12.84 7.57
N TYR A 65 -10.07 13.06 6.82
CA TYR A 65 -9.76 14.36 6.25
C TYR A 65 -9.11 14.23 4.87
N THR A 66 -9.45 15.19 4.00
CA THR A 66 -8.84 15.34 2.67
C THR A 66 -8.44 16.79 2.41
N ASP A 67 -7.36 16.97 1.67
CA ASP A 67 -6.88 18.28 1.19
C ASP A 67 -6.39 18.09 -0.24
N THR A 68 -7.21 18.47 -1.19
CA THR A 68 -6.92 18.30 -2.62
C THR A 68 -5.84 19.25 -3.11
N LYS A 69 -5.72 20.44 -2.50
CA LYS A 69 -4.69 21.44 -2.85
C LYS A 69 -3.28 20.95 -2.47
N HIS A 70 -3.12 20.42 -1.26
CA HIS A 70 -1.83 19.94 -0.75
C HIS A 70 -1.65 18.44 -0.96
N ASP A 71 -2.62 17.77 -1.58
CA ASP A 71 -2.63 16.32 -1.79
C ASP A 71 -2.36 15.54 -0.50
N LEU A 72 -3.10 15.86 0.58
CA LEU A 72 -3.01 15.20 1.88
C LEU A 72 -4.34 14.54 2.26
N ALA A 73 -4.25 13.42 2.97
CA ALA A 73 -5.37 12.79 3.63
C ALA A 73 -4.96 12.24 5.00
N PHE A 74 -5.91 12.22 5.95
CA PHE A 74 -5.73 11.61 7.27
C PHE A 74 -6.73 10.50 7.47
N ILE A 75 -6.22 9.37 7.97
CA ILE A 75 -6.98 8.13 8.14
C ILE A 75 -6.96 7.73 9.60
N GLN A 76 -8.03 7.11 10.05
CA GLN A 76 -8.15 6.51 11.37
C GLN A 76 -7.06 5.46 11.59
N PRO A 77 -6.28 5.53 12.68
CA PRO A 77 -5.33 4.48 13.00
C PRO A 77 -6.04 3.24 13.53
N PRO A 78 -5.40 2.06 13.47
CA PRO A 78 -5.91 0.86 14.12
C PRO A 78 -5.88 1.01 15.64
N GLU A 79 -6.91 0.50 16.31
CA GLU A 79 -7.00 0.50 17.76
C GLU A 79 -5.99 -0.49 18.38
N HIS A 80 -5.52 -0.18 19.59
CA HIS A 80 -4.66 -1.06 20.40
C HIS A 80 -3.35 -1.52 19.75
N THR A 81 -2.74 -0.67 18.90
CA THR A 81 -1.45 -0.97 18.28
C THR A 81 -0.32 -0.16 18.93
N ASN A 82 0.86 -0.77 19.03
CA ASN A 82 2.05 -0.09 19.52
C ASN A 82 2.92 0.37 18.34
N LEU A 83 2.37 1.25 17.50
CA LEU A 83 3.10 1.81 16.37
C LEU A 83 4.21 2.76 16.85
N PRO A 84 5.38 2.77 16.19
CA PRO A 84 6.48 3.64 16.54
C PRO A 84 6.12 5.12 16.43
N ASP A 85 6.71 5.92 17.31
CA ASP A 85 6.56 7.37 17.27
C ASP A 85 7.50 7.98 16.24
N LEU A 86 6.94 8.59 15.20
CA LEU A 86 7.67 9.33 14.18
C LEU A 86 7.62 10.82 14.49
N HIS A 87 8.74 11.50 14.27
CA HIS A 87 8.86 12.93 14.53
C HIS A 87 8.91 13.73 13.24
N LEU A 88 8.23 14.87 13.23
CA LEU A 88 8.29 15.84 12.13
C LEU A 88 9.56 16.70 12.27
N GLY A 89 10.35 16.73 11.22
CA GLY A 89 11.56 17.56 11.14
C GLY A 89 11.26 19.05 10.90
N ASN A 90 12.31 19.80 10.67
CA ASN A 90 12.22 21.23 10.38
C ASN A 90 12.58 21.50 8.91
N TYR A 91 11.63 22.06 8.15
CA TYR A 91 11.84 22.43 6.75
C TYR A 91 12.86 23.53 6.55
N GLU A 92 12.92 24.52 7.46
CA GLU A 92 13.73 25.72 7.33
C GLU A 92 15.26 25.46 7.37
N VAL A 93 15.66 24.28 7.86
CA VAL A 93 17.09 23.92 7.94
C VAL A 93 17.58 23.08 6.76
N LEU A 94 16.67 22.66 5.86
CA LEU A 94 16.99 21.81 4.72
C LEU A 94 17.80 22.55 3.68
N LYS A 95 18.73 21.84 3.03
CA LYS A 95 19.59 22.36 1.98
C LYS A 95 19.62 21.45 0.77
N ASP A 96 19.85 22.05 -0.39
CA ASP A 96 20.17 21.28 -1.60
C ASP A 96 21.43 20.43 -1.32
N GLY A 97 21.38 19.14 -1.67
CA GLY A 97 22.42 18.15 -1.38
C GLY A 97 22.27 17.37 -0.08
N ASP A 98 21.31 17.71 0.81
CA ASP A 98 21.08 16.95 2.03
C ASP A 98 20.62 15.52 1.68
N PRO A 99 21.20 14.47 2.31
CA PRO A 99 20.82 13.09 2.09
C PRO A 99 19.43 12.80 2.68
N VAL A 100 18.64 12.04 1.91
CA VAL A 100 17.25 11.69 2.24
C VAL A 100 16.93 10.24 1.91
N ILE A 101 15.88 9.72 2.55
CA ILE A 101 15.34 8.38 2.31
C ILE A 101 13.84 8.52 2.04
N ALA A 102 13.40 8.09 0.86
CA ALA A 102 11.98 7.96 0.54
C ALA A 102 11.52 6.54 0.87
N ILE A 103 10.45 6.43 1.66
CA ILE A 103 10.00 5.15 2.20
C ILE A 103 8.56 4.87 1.76
N GLY A 104 8.24 3.60 1.42
CA GLY A 104 6.90 3.20 1.02
C GLY A 104 6.73 1.71 0.73
N HIS A 105 5.57 1.33 0.16
CA HIS A 105 5.18 0.00 -0.29
C HIS A 105 4.93 -0.01 -1.81
N PRO A 106 5.97 0.08 -2.66
CA PRO A 106 5.77 0.13 -4.10
C PRO A 106 5.26 -1.21 -4.65
N PHE A 107 4.34 -1.14 -5.61
CA PHE A 107 3.83 -2.29 -6.37
C PHE A 107 3.25 -3.45 -5.54
N GLY A 108 2.76 -3.20 -4.32
CA GLY A 108 2.32 -4.27 -3.42
C GLY A 108 3.48 -5.15 -2.89
N LEU A 109 4.73 -4.75 -3.17
CA LEU A 109 5.92 -5.29 -2.52
C LEU A 109 5.96 -4.76 -1.09
N ASN A 110 6.37 -5.61 -0.16
CA ASN A 110 6.55 -5.19 1.21
C ASN A 110 7.67 -4.16 1.25
N TYR A 111 7.47 -3.12 2.00
CA TYR A 111 8.43 -2.10 2.42
C TYR A 111 9.66 -1.88 1.49
N THR A 112 9.77 -0.70 0.92
CA THR A 112 10.92 -0.29 0.12
C THR A 112 11.43 1.06 0.59
N ALA A 113 12.73 1.20 0.73
CA ALA A 113 13.40 2.46 1.03
C ALA A 113 14.38 2.78 -0.11
N THR A 114 14.28 3.98 -0.66
CA THR A 114 15.20 4.49 -1.68
C THR A 114 15.96 5.68 -1.14
N SER A 115 17.29 5.65 -1.25
CA SER A 115 18.16 6.73 -0.80
C SER A 115 18.51 7.66 -1.95
N GLY A 116 18.66 8.94 -1.66
CA GLY A 116 19.07 9.98 -2.57
C GLY A 116 19.41 11.27 -1.84
N VAL A 117 19.39 12.39 -2.55
CA VAL A 117 19.62 13.72 -1.99
C VAL A 117 18.50 14.69 -2.38
N ILE A 118 18.38 15.78 -1.63
CA ILE A 118 17.54 16.91 -2.02
C ILE A 118 18.21 17.60 -3.22
N SER A 119 17.61 17.49 -4.39
CA SER A 119 18.08 18.19 -5.60
C SER A 119 17.73 19.67 -5.55
N LYS A 120 16.56 20.01 -4.95
CA LYS A 120 16.11 21.40 -4.74
C LYS A 120 15.08 21.46 -3.61
N VAL A 121 15.34 22.30 -2.60
CA VAL A 121 14.43 22.47 -1.45
C VAL A 121 13.13 23.16 -1.88
N ASP A 122 13.25 24.26 -2.64
CA ASP A 122 12.12 25.15 -3.00
C ASP A 122 11.78 25.05 -4.49
N ARG A 123 11.35 23.89 -4.97
CA ARG A 123 10.85 23.79 -6.34
C ARG A 123 9.41 24.25 -6.40
N ILE A 124 9.16 25.39 -7.07
CA ILE A 124 7.80 25.91 -7.24
C ILE A 124 7.09 25.18 -8.39
N ARG A 125 5.90 24.66 -8.11
CA ARG A 125 4.99 24.10 -9.10
C ARG A 125 3.56 24.45 -8.70
N GLU A 126 2.78 24.96 -9.66
CA GLU A 126 1.37 25.36 -9.44
C GLU A 126 1.18 26.28 -8.22
N GLY A 127 2.16 27.17 -7.99
CA GLY A 127 2.13 28.12 -6.87
C GLY A 127 2.52 27.54 -5.50
N MET A 128 2.87 26.26 -5.41
CA MET A 128 3.31 25.60 -4.19
C MET A 128 4.78 25.21 -4.25
N LYS A 129 5.42 25.15 -3.09
CA LYS A 129 6.79 24.64 -2.95
C LYS A 129 6.77 23.12 -2.77
N PHE A 130 7.72 22.45 -3.41
CA PHE A 130 7.98 21.02 -3.27
C PHE A 130 9.47 20.79 -3.02
N ILE A 131 9.79 19.73 -2.29
CA ILE A 131 11.16 19.21 -2.20
C ILE A 131 11.37 18.30 -3.41
N GLN A 132 12.29 18.68 -4.30
CA GLN A 132 12.73 17.82 -5.40
C GLN A 132 13.86 16.91 -4.93
N ILE A 133 13.78 15.63 -5.24
CA ILE A 133 14.76 14.60 -4.86
C ILE A 133 15.13 13.75 -6.07
N ASP A 134 16.30 13.14 -6.01
CA ASP A 134 16.77 12.13 -6.98
C ASP A 134 16.57 10.69 -6.48
N ALA A 135 16.11 10.51 -5.23
CA ALA A 135 15.67 9.21 -4.75
C ALA A 135 14.52 8.69 -5.62
N ALA A 136 14.60 7.42 -6.02
CA ALA A 136 13.58 6.82 -6.88
C ALA A 136 12.21 6.79 -6.19
N ILE A 137 11.24 7.51 -6.75
CA ILE A 137 9.83 7.44 -6.38
C ILE A 137 9.13 6.55 -7.40
N ASN A 138 8.44 5.53 -6.93
CA ASN A 138 7.67 4.59 -7.74
C ASN A 138 6.21 4.59 -7.31
N PRO A 139 5.27 4.16 -8.18
CA PRO A 139 3.89 3.90 -7.76
C PRO A 139 3.86 2.99 -6.53
N GLY A 140 3.20 3.45 -5.45
CA GLY A 140 3.19 2.80 -4.15
C GLY A 140 4.01 3.52 -3.07
N ASN A 141 5.02 4.33 -3.40
CA ASN A 141 5.70 5.20 -2.43
C ASN A 141 4.89 6.47 -2.12
N SER A 142 3.92 6.82 -2.96
CA SER A 142 3.03 7.99 -2.75
C SER A 142 2.32 7.90 -1.41
N GLY A 143 2.32 8.99 -0.65
CA GLY A 143 1.80 9.10 0.70
C GLY A 143 2.76 8.65 1.80
N GLY A 144 3.87 8.01 1.44
CA GLY A 144 4.93 7.64 2.38
C GLY A 144 5.80 8.83 2.81
N PRO A 145 6.58 8.70 3.90
CA PRO A 145 7.42 9.78 4.38
C PRO A 145 8.72 9.94 3.56
N LEU A 146 9.13 11.18 3.36
CA LEU A 146 10.50 11.55 3.05
C LEU A 146 11.23 11.84 4.36
N VAL A 147 12.37 11.20 4.59
CA VAL A 147 13.06 11.18 5.89
C VAL A 147 14.48 11.70 5.76
N ASN A 148 14.95 12.51 6.73
CA ASN A 148 16.34 12.95 6.83
C ASN A 148 17.21 11.94 7.61
N MET A 149 18.53 12.17 7.68
CA MET A 149 19.47 11.28 8.38
C MET A 149 19.38 11.34 9.93
N ASN A 150 18.53 12.19 10.50
CA ASN A 150 18.17 12.13 11.91
C ASN A 150 16.98 11.16 12.16
N GLY A 151 16.37 10.66 11.10
CA GLY A 151 15.16 9.84 11.15
C GLY A 151 13.90 10.67 11.41
N GLU A 152 13.86 11.93 10.94
CA GLU A 152 12.70 12.81 11.03
C GLU A 152 12.02 12.94 9.69
N VAL A 153 10.68 13.00 9.69
CA VAL A 153 9.87 13.23 8.48
C VAL A 153 10.00 14.69 8.05
N ILE A 154 10.56 14.92 6.86
CA ILE A 154 10.75 16.25 6.26
C ILE A 154 9.76 16.54 5.12
N GLY A 155 9.02 15.53 4.66
CA GLY A 155 8.00 15.67 3.62
C GLY A 155 7.17 14.42 3.43
N VAL A 156 6.18 14.51 2.54
CA VAL A 156 5.32 13.39 2.10
C VAL A 156 5.59 13.15 0.61
N ASN A 157 6.02 11.94 0.26
CA ASN A 157 6.28 11.55 -1.13
C ASN A 157 4.99 11.67 -1.94
N THR A 158 4.99 12.37 -3.08
CA THR A 158 3.74 12.70 -3.77
C THR A 158 3.73 12.20 -5.21
N PHE A 159 4.62 12.65 -6.08
CA PHE A 159 4.58 12.33 -7.50
C PHE A 159 5.95 12.32 -8.17
N ILE A 160 5.98 11.78 -9.39
CA ILE A 160 7.10 11.83 -10.33
C ILE A 160 6.69 12.57 -11.59
N ILE A 161 7.64 13.20 -12.28
CA ILE A 161 7.43 13.69 -13.64
C ILE A 161 7.68 12.55 -14.61
N LYS A 162 6.64 12.10 -15.32
CA LYS A 162 6.77 11.07 -16.36
C LYS A 162 7.68 11.57 -17.47
N GLY A 163 8.73 10.78 -17.79
CA GLY A 163 9.72 11.13 -18.81
C GLY A 163 10.94 11.92 -18.32
N GLY A 164 11.01 12.22 -17.01
CA GLY A 164 12.23 12.70 -16.35
C GLY A 164 12.86 11.59 -15.52
N ASP A 165 14.07 11.15 -15.86
CA ASP A 165 14.79 10.16 -15.08
C ASP A 165 15.07 10.70 -13.67
N ASN A 166 14.62 9.97 -12.63
CA ASN A 166 14.86 10.25 -11.22
C ASN A 166 14.39 11.63 -10.72
N LEU A 167 13.24 12.13 -11.18
CA LEU A 167 12.66 13.37 -10.68
C LEU A 167 11.47 13.07 -9.74
N GLY A 168 11.80 12.83 -8.47
CA GLY A 168 10.83 12.67 -7.39
C GLY A 168 10.47 13.99 -6.71
N PHE A 169 9.24 14.10 -6.19
CA PHE A 169 8.77 15.27 -5.45
C PHE A 169 8.08 14.82 -4.16
N ALA A 170 8.36 15.59 -3.10
CA ALA A 170 7.67 15.45 -1.83
C ALA A 170 7.06 16.79 -1.41
N LEU A 171 5.87 16.73 -0.82
CA LEU A 171 5.25 17.88 -0.16
C LEU A 171 6.06 18.20 1.11
N PRO A 172 6.54 19.42 1.32
CA PRO A 172 7.27 19.83 2.52
C PRO A 172 6.49 19.62 3.82
N VAL A 173 7.19 19.25 4.88
CA VAL A 173 6.60 18.95 6.20
C VAL A 173 5.87 20.12 6.85
N ASN A 174 6.16 21.36 6.50
CA ASN A 174 5.45 22.55 7.01
C ASN A 174 3.99 22.59 6.55
N TYR A 175 3.67 22.17 5.31
CA TYR A 175 2.28 22.02 4.86
C TYR A 175 1.55 20.92 5.63
N LEU A 176 2.20 19.77 5.82
CA LEU A 176 1.66 18.69 6.65
C LEU A 176 1.39 19.15 8.09
N ARG A 177 2.36 19.84 8.70
CA ARG A 177 2.22 20.37 10.08
C ARG A 177 1.04 21.33 10.18
N SER A 178 0.86 22.24 9.21
CA SER A 178 -0.26 23.15 9.15
C SER A 178 -1.61 22.39 9.04
N ALA A 179 -1.70 21.42 8.14
CA ALA A 179 -2.92 20.62 7.98
C ALA A 179 -3.28 19.85 9.25
N LEU A 180 -2.28 19.21 9.89
CA LEU A 180 -2.46 18.49 11.16
C LEU A 180 -2.96 19.43 12.28
N GLN A 181 -2.35 20.61 12.43
CA GLN A 181 -2.77 21.59 13.46
C GLN A 181 -4.20 22.07 13.24
N ILE A 182 -4.58 22.34 12.00
CA ILE A 182 -5.93 22.80 11.63
C ILE A 182 -6.97 21.71 11.92
N TYR A 183 -6.67 20.45 11.54
CA TYR A 183 -7.65 19.36 11.65
C TYR A 183 -7.67 18.71 13.03
N ASN A 184 -6.59 18.66 13.79
CA ASN A 184 -6.48 17.93 15.06
C ASN A 184 -7.60 18.21 16.10
N PRO A 185 -8.12 19.45 16.26
CA PRO A 185 -9.26 19.73 17.14
C PRO A 185 -10.56 19.01 16.72
N PHE A 186 -10.65 18.56 15.49
CA PHE A 186 -11.83 17.94 14.90
C PHE A 186 -11.60 16.45 14.54
N LYS A 187 -10.54 15.86 15.10
CA LYS A 187 -10.18 14.46 14.84
C LYS A 187 -11.38 13.52 14.94
N GLY A 188 -11.55 12.63 13.97
CA GLY A 188 -12.65 11.67 13.89
C GLY A 188 -13.88 12.18 13.14
N LYS A 189 -13.96 13.50 12.83
CA LYS A 189 -15.03 14.06 12.01
C LYS A 189 -14.64 14.06 10.54
N ALA A 190 -15.61 13.79 9.66
CA ALA A 190 -15.37 13.94 8.22
C ALA A 190 -15.15 15.41 7.87
N GLY A 191 -14.01 15.72 7.25
CA GLY A 191 -13.62 17.07 6.90
C GLY A 191 -12.81 17.15 5.60
N THR A 192 -12.84 18.31 4.96
CA THR A 192 -12.00 18.63 3.79
C THR A 192 -11.51 20.07 3.87
N ARG A 193 -10.34 20.34 3.31
CA ARG A 193 -9.84 21.70 3.17
C ARG A 193 -10.30 22.28 1.84
N CYS A 194 -10.94 23.45 1.87
CA CYS A 194 -11.36 24.13 0.64
C CYS A 194 -10.14 24.47 -0.22
N PRO A 195 -10.07 24.04 -1.49
CA PRO A 195 -8.91 24.30 -2.34
C PRO A 195 -8.73 25.77 -2.69
N ALA A 196 -9.80 26.58 -2.63
CA ALA A 196 -9.76 28.00 -2.96
C ALA A 196 -9.37 28.88 -1.78
N CYS A 197 -10.03 28.77 -0.62
CA CYS A 197 -9.81 29.66 0.51
C CYS A 197 -9.16 28.99 1.73
N GLU A 198 -8.87 27.69 1.63
CA GLU A 198 -8.22 26.87 2.69
C GLU A 198 -9.02 26.76 3.99
N PHE A 199 -10.29 27.15 4.01
CA PHE A 199 -11.19 26.97 5.13
C PHE A 199 -11.42 25.47 5.39
N LEU A 200 -11.44 25.06 6.67
CA LEU A 200 -11.79 23.68 7.05
C LEU A 200 -13.31 23.49 6.99
N VAL A 201 -13.76 22.69 6.04
CA VAL A 201 -15.16 22.31 5.87
C VAL A 201 -15.39 20.98 6.53
N LEU A 202 -16.35 20.91 7.47
CA LEU A 202 -16.79 19.71 8.16
C LEU A 202 -18.23 19.38 7.77
N ALA A 203 -18.68 18.16 8.02
CA ALA A 203 -20.07 17.75 7.76
C ALA A 203 -21.11 18.63 8.47
N GLU A 204 -20.75 19.26 9.60
CA GLU A 204 -21.62 20.13 10.38
C GLU A 204 -21.67 21.58 9.90
N ASN A 205 -20.73 22.01 9.06
CA ASN A 205 -20.66 23.40 8.58
C ASN A 205 -20.70 23.56 7.05
N ILE A 206 -20.74 22.47 6.28
CA ILE A 206 -20.82 22.49 4.82
C ILE A 206 -22.17 23.11 4.39
N ASP A 207 -22.14 24.05 3.45
CA ASP A 207 -23.35 24.68 2.95
C ASP A 207 -24.01 23.80 1.87
N ASN A 208 -25.32 23.55 2.03
CA ASN A 208 -26.13 22.69 1.16
C ASN A 208 -25.50 21.32 0.87
N GLY A 209 -24.70 20.77 1.79
CA GLY A 209 -24.02 19.48 1.67
C GLY A 209 -22.91 19.44 0.59
N LYS A 210 -22.56 20.59 0.00
CA LYS A 210 -21.74 20.63 -1.21
C LYS A 210 -20.77 21.81 -1.30
N TYR A 211 -21.03 22.92 -0.60
CA TYR A 211 -20.29 24.16 -0.79
C TYR A 211 -19.51 24.57 0.46
N CYS A 212 -18.35 25.19 0.23
CA CYS A 212 -17.58 25.83 1.30
C CYS A 212 -18.36 27.00 1.91
N PRO A 213 -18.63 27.05 3.21
CA PRO A 213 -19.43 28.12 3.82
C PRO A 213 -18.70 29.46 3.83
N SER A 214 -17.38 29.48 3.57
CA SER A 214 -16.57 30.70 3.55
C SER A 214 -16.54 31.38 2.18
N CYS A 215 -16.45 30.62 1.07
CA CYS A 215 -16.24 31.19 -0.26
C CYS A 215 -17.14 30.61 -1.36
N GLY A 216 -18.03 29.67 -1.05
CA GLY A 216 -18.97 29.08 -2.00
C GLY A 216 -18.36 28.09 -3.00
N THR A 217 -17.06 27.79 -2.91
CA THR A 217 -16.42 26.77 -3.76
C THR A 217 -17.00 25.40 -3.48
N GLU A 218 -17.26 24.62 -4.53
CA GLU A 218 -17.69 23.24 -4.38
C GLU A 218 -16.59 22.39 -3.74
N VAL A 219 -16.97 21.59 -2.73
CA VAL A 219 -16.07 20.73 -1.98
C VAL A 219 -16.72 19.36 -1.75
N THR A 220 -15.91 18.33 -1.66
CA THR A 220 -16.36 16.96 -1.39
C THR A 220 -15.75 16.49 -0.07
N LEU A 221 -16.59 16.08 0.87
CA LEU A 221 -16.16 15.44 2.09
C LEU A 221 -15.78 13.97 1.82
N PRO A 222 -14.87 13.37 2.62
CA PRO A 222 -14.70 11.92 2.61
C PRO A 222 -16.03 11.26 2.97
N GLN A 223 -16.63 10.58 2.00
CA GLN A 223 -17.93 9.93 2.18
C GLN A 223 -17.77 8.43 2.09
N LEU A 224 -18.53 7.71 2.92
CA LEU A 224 -18.76 6.30 2.64
C LEU A 224 -19.53 6.25 1.31
N PRO A 225 -19.12 5.41 0.35
CA PRO A 225 -19.79 5.33 -0.93
C PRO A 225 -21.26 4.96 -0.70
N GLU A 226 -22.19 5.72 -1.31
CA GLU A 226 -23.62 5.42 -1.27
C GLU A 226 -23.93 4.08 -1.96
N GLU A 227 -23.13 3.73 -2.98
CA GLU A 227 -23.16 2.45 -3.66
C GLU A 227 -21.84 1.71 -3.46
N GLU A 228 -21.92 0.41 -3.17
CA GLU A 228 -20.72 -0.43 -3.13
C GLU A 228 -20.12 -0.52 -4.55
N TYR A 229 -18.81 -0.33 -4.64
CA TYR A 229 -18.10 -0.57 -5.90
C TYR A 229 -18.34 -2.01 -6.35
N GLU A 230 -18.94 -2.17 -7.51
CA GLU A 230 -19.08 -3.46 -8.19
C GLU A 230 -18.17 -3.50 -9.41
N PRO A 231 -17.23 -4.44 -9.49
CA PRO A 231 -16.45 -4.65 -10.69
C PRO A 231 -17.33 -5.20 -11.83
N ALA A 232 -16.88 -5.06 -13.07
CA ALA A 232 -17.53 -5.60 -14.24
C ALA A 232 -16.71 -6.73 -14.86
N GLY A 233 -17.34 -7.60 -15.67
CA GLY A 233 -16.64 -8.64 -16.43
C GLY A 233 -15.90 -9.65 -15.57
N THR A 234 -14.70 -10.04 -16.01
CA THR A 234 -13.85 -11.04 -15.32
C THR A 234 -13.52 -10.68 -13.87
N PRO A 235 -13.21 -9.43 -13.49
CA PRO A 235 -13.09 -9.02 -12.10
C PRO A 235 -14.34 -9.33 -11.24
N LYS A 236 -15.53 -9.11 -11.75
CA LYS A 236 -16.79 -9.45 -11.04
C LYS A 236 -16.90 -10.95 -10.79
N LEU A 237 -16.54 -11.75 -11.78
CA LEU A 237 -16.53 -13.21 -11.65
C LEU A 237 -15.52 -13.67 -10.59
N ILE A 238 -14.28 -13.13 -10.61
CA ILE A 238 -13.25 -13.44 -9.61
C ILE A 238 -13.75 -13.11 -8.20
N GLU A 239 -14.36 -11.94 -8.00
CA GLU A 239 -14.89 -11.55 -6.70
C GLU A 239 -16.05 -12.44 -6.24
N SER A 240 -16.91 -12.88 -7.16
CA SER A 240 -17.97 -13.84 -6.83
C SER A 240 -17.40 -15.17 -6.37
N ILE A 241 -16.34 -15.65 -7.01
CA ILE A 241 -15.62 -16.89 -6.65
C ILE A 241 -14.98 -16.73 -5.26
N LEU A 242 -14.27 -15.63 -5.02
CA LEU A 242 -13.62 -15.35 -3.73
C LEU A 242 -14.65 -15.30 -2.58
N LYS A 243 -15.77 -14.64 -2.81
CA LYS A 243 -16.88 -14.57 -1.83
C LYS A 243 -17.43 -15.96 -1.50
N GLU A 244 -17.59 -16.83 -2.48
CA GLU A 244 -18.06 -18.21 -2.28
C GLU A 244 -17.02 -19.07 -1.54
N LEU A 245 -15.74 -18.79 -1.75
CA LEU A 245 -14.63 -19.39 -0.99
C LEU A 245 -14.46 -18.79 0.42
N GLY A 246 -15.43 -17.98 0.87
CA GLY A 246 -15.44 -17.39 2.22
C GLY A 246 -14.47 -16.23 2.43
N LYS A 247 -13.95 -15.64 1.35
CA LYS A 247 -13.01 -14.52 1.47
C LYS A 247 -13.76 -13.18 1.54
N ASN A 248 -13.26 -12.28 2.40
CA ASN A 248 -13.76 -10.91 2.44
C ASN A 248 -13.20 -10.12 1.25
N VAL A 249 -14.03 -9.92 0.23
CA VAL A 249 -13.63 -9.32 -1.04
C VAL A 249 -13.18 -7.87 -0.88
N LYS A 250 -13.80 -7.10 0.02
CA LYS A 250 -13.39 -5.71 0.30
C LYS A 250 -11.96 -5.66 0.85
N LEU A 251 -11.63 -6.56 1.76
CA LEU A 251 -10.27 -6.66 2.30
C LEU A 251 -9.28 -7.26 1.30
N ALA A 252 -9.73 -8.18 0.44
CA ALA A 252 -8.87 -8.80 -0.55
C ALA A 252 -8.41 -7.82 -1.63
N ARG A 253 -9.27 -6.88 -2.03
CA ARG A 253 -9.05 -5.99 -3.18
C ARG A 253 -7.86 -5.05 -2.96
N GLU A 254 -6.93 -5.02 -3.92
CA GLU A 254 -5.75 -4.15 -3.96
C GLU A 254 -5.66 -3.35 -5.27
N GLY A 255 -6.76 -3.25 -6.00
CA GLY A 255 -6.88 -2.53 -7.27
C GLY A 255 -7.96 -3.15 -8.17
N VAL A 256 -8.19 -2.57 -9.33
CA VAL A 256 -9.25 -3.01 -10.27
C VAL A 256 -9.12 -4.48 -10.66
N ASN A 257 -7.88 -4.96 -10.82
CA ASN A 257 -7.56 -6.31 -11.30
C ASN A 257 -6.67 -7.10 -10.34
N ASN A 258 -6.56 -6.68 -9.07
CA ASN A 258 -5.64 -7.27 -8.10
C ASN A 258 -6.34 -7.55 -6.77
N TRP A 259 -6.11 -8.75 -6.26
CA TRP A 259 -6.62 -9.20 -4.95
C TRP A 259 -5.51 -9.93 -4.20
N SER A 260 -5.48 -9.78 -2.88
CA SER A 260 -4.57 -10.50 -2.00
C SER A 260 -5.35 -11.11 -0.85
N VAL A 261 -5.26 -12.42 -0.72
CA VAL A 261 -5.90 -13.20 0.35
C VAL A 261 -4.85 -13.98 1.14
N LYS A 262 -5.15 -14.29 2.39
CA LYS A 262 -4.33 -15.16 3.24
C LYS A 262 -5.03 -16.51 3.43
N GLU A 263 -4.27 -17.59 3.32
CA GLU A 263 -4.72 -18.95 3.60
C GLU A 263 -3.64 -19.67 4.42
N GLY A 264 -3.94 -20.03 5.67
CA GLY A 264 -2.92 -20.50 6.61
C GLY A 264 -1.79 -19.46 6.74
N SER A 265 -0.54 -19.87 6.52
CA SER A 265 0.64 -19.01 6.47
C SER A 265 0.90 -18.40 5.08
N ALA A 266 0.28 -18.92 4.01
CA ALA A 266 0.53 -18.48 2.64
C ALA A 266 -0.22 -17.19 2.31
N LYS A 267 0.49 -16.20 1.71
CA LYS A 267 -0.11 -15.04 1.05
C LYS A 267 -0.33 -15.38 -0.42
N ILE A 268 -1.56 -15.19 -0.91
CA ILE A 268 -1.95 -15.51 -2.27
C ILE A 268 -2.34 -14.23 -2.99
N ASN A 269 -1.59 -13.87 -4.01
CA ASN A 269 -1.87 -12.72 -4.87
C ASN A 269 -2.59 -13.21 -6.13
N ILE A 270 -3.76 -12.67 -6.41
CA ILE A 270 -4.57 -12.98 -7.59
C ILE A 270 -4.59 -11.74 -8.47
N ARG A 271 -4.24 -11.90 -9.76
CA ARG A 271 -4.20 -10.82 -10.74
C ARG A 271 -4.91 -11.23 -12.02
N TYR A 272 -5.75 -10.37 -12.53
CA TYR A 272 -6.27 -10.47 -13.88
C TYR A 272 -5.46 -9.59 -14.83
N ASN A 273 -4.97 -10.16 -15.91
CA ASN A 273 -4.28 -9.43 -16.98
C ASN A 273 -5.22 -9.30 -18.18
N PRO A 274 -5.87 -8.14 -18.39
CA PRO A 274 -6.83 -7.96 -19.48
C PRO A 274 -6.16 -7.86 -20.85
N GLU A 275 -4.85 -7.57 -20.94
CA GLU A 275 -4.12 -7.50 -22.20
C GLU A 275 -3.79 -8.91 -22.74
N ASN A 276 -3.52 -9.85 -21.85
CA ASN A 276 -3.13 -11.23 -22.19
C ASN A 276 -4.23 -12.25 -21.85
N PHE A 277 -5.39 -11.78 -21.39
CA PHE A 277 -6.59 -12.58 -21.15
C PHE A 277 -6.39 -13.78 -20.22
N PHE A 278 -5.70 -13.57 -19.08
CA PHE A 278 -5.55 -14.60 -18.07
C PHE A 278 -5.63 -14.09 -16.65
N VAL A 279 -6.01 -14.99 -15.75
CA VAL A 279 -5.93 -14.82 -14.29
C VAL A 279 -4.73 -15.61 -13.79
N ALA A 280 -3.80 -14.94 -13.10
CA ALA A 280 -2.71 -15.57 -12.37
C ALA A 280 -3.00 -15.53 -10.88
N ALA A 281 -2.78 -16.63 -10.18
CA ALA A 281 -2.82 -16.69 -8.73
C ALA A 281 -1.52 -17.30 -8.21
N ASP A 282 -0.78 -16.52 -7.43
CA ASP A 282 0.56 -16.84 -6.93
C ASP A 282 0.50 -17.00 -5.40
N ALA A 283 0.62 -18.21 -4.90
CA ALA A 283 0.75 -18.49 -3.48
C ALA A 283 2.23 -18.49 -3.10
N PHE A 284 2.63 -17.49 -2.32
CA PHE A 284 3.99 -17.40 -1.79
C PHE A 284 4.08 -18.30 -0.55
N LEU A 285 4.89 -19.37 -0.64
CA LEU A 285 5.05 -20.36 0.41
C LEU A 285 6.16 -19.95 1.40
N CYS A 286 7.35 -20.43 1.21
CA CYS A 286 8.51 -20.24 2.06
C CYS A 286 9.73 -19.76 1.27
N GLN A 287 10.84 -19.48 1.95
CA GLN A 287 12.11 -19.17 1.29
C GLN A 287 13.00 -20.40 1.19
N LEU A 288 13.91 -20.39 0.21
CA LEU A 288 14.93 -21.41 0.04
C LEU A 288 15.74 -21.59 1.34
N PRO A 289 16.22 -22.81 1.63
CA PRO A 289 17.08 -23.05 2.79
C PRO A 289 18.37 -22.23 2.69
N LYS A 290 18.83 -21.72 3.82
CA LYS A 290 20.08 -20.94 3.89
C LYS A 290 21.33 -21.81 3.66
N GLU A 291 21.24 -23.10 3.94
CA GLU A 291 22.33 -24.05 3.75
C GLU A 291 22.22 -24.72 2.37
N ALA A 292 23.36 -24.96 1.74
CA ALA A 292 23.41 -25.55 0.39
C ALA A 292 23.01 -27.04 0.33
N GLY A 293 23.14 -27.77 1.45
CA GLY A 293 22.91 -29.21 1.52
C GLY A 293 21.54 -29.67 0.99
N PRO A 294 20.43 -29.10 1.45
CA PRO A 294 19.08 -29.51 1.04
C PRO A 294 18.67 -29.06 -0.37
N ILE A 295 19.34 -28.05 -0.98
CA ILE A 295 18.89 -27.36 -2.18
C ILE A 295 18.73 -28.32 -3.38
N LYS A 296 19.65 -29.24 -3.58
CA LYS A 296 19.56 -30.17 -4.71
C LYS A 296 18.35 -31.11 -4.60
N ALA A 297 18.11 -31.65 -3.43
CA ALA A 297 16.97 -32.53 -3.16
C ALA A 297 15.64 -31.75 -3.26
N LEU A 298 15.64 -30.50 -2.78
CA LEU A 298 14.50 -29.59 -2.93
C LEU A 298 14.15 -29.36 -4.40
N TYR A 299 15.10 -28.95 -5.25
CA TYR A 299 14.82 -28.73 -6.67
C TYR A 299 14.35 -29.99 -7.39
N GLN A 300 14.93 -31.16 -7.07
CA GLN A 300 14.45 -32.42 -7.60
C GLN A 300 12.99 -32.67 -7.19
N TYR A 301 12.63 -32.45 -5.93
CA TYR A 301 11.27 -32.56 -5.44
C TYR A 301 10.30 -31.62 -6.16
N LEU A 302 10.67 -30.33 -6.33
CA LEU A 302 9.82 -29.37 -7.02
C LEU A 302 9.55 -29.79 -8.47
N LEU A 303 10.55 -30.33 -9.18
CA LEU A 303 10.40 -30.83 -10.55
C LEU A 303 9.53 -32.09 -10.61
N GLU A 304 9.69 -33.02 -9.68
CA GLU A 304 8.87 -34.24 -9.59
C GLU A 304 7.41 -33.91 -9.26
N GLU A 305 7.18 -32.94 -8.36
CA GLU A 305 5.83 -32.49 -8.03
C GLU A 305 5.17 -31.77 -9.23
N ASN A 306 5.90 -30.94 -9.97
CA ASN A 306 5.40 -30.32 -11.18
C ASN A 306 4.98 -31.35 -12.26
N TYR A 307 5.68 -32.47 -12.35
CA TYR A 307 5.30 -33.56 -13.26
C TYR A 307 3.98 -34.24 -12.83
N LYS A 308 3.74 -34.35 -11.52
CA LYS A 308 2.53 -34.97 -10.97
C LYS A 308 1.33 -34.01 -10.93
N ASN A 309 1.58 -32.72 -10.80
CA ASN A 309 0.54 -31.71 -10.65
C ASN A 309 -0.10 -31.35 -12.00
N THR A 310 -1.40 -31.35 -12.04
CA THR A 310 -2.18 -30.84 -13.18
C THR A 310 -2.71 -29.45 -12.86
N GLY A 311 -2.16 -28.41 -13.52
CA GLY A 311 -2.66 -27.05 -13.44
C GLY A 311 -2.08 -26.18 -12.33
N LEU A 312 -1.20 -26.72 -11.45
CA LEU A 312 -0.41 -25.93 -10.50
C LEU A 312 1.08 -26.14 -10.78
N ILE A 313 1.86 -25.06 -10.64
CA ILE A 313 3.31 -25.09 -10.91
C ILE A 313 4.07 -24.54 -9.72
N LEU A 314 4.99 -25.32 -9.16
CA LEU A 314 5.97 -24.85 -8.20
C LEU A 314 7.12 -24.17 -8.91
N SER A 315 7.43 -22.95 -8.53
CA SER A 315 8.51 -22.16 -9.11
C SER A 315 9.33 -21.48 -8.02
N CYS A 316 10.53 -21.02 -8.41
CA CYS A 316 11.36 -20.20 -7.55
C CYS A 316 11.53 -18.82 -8.17
N TYR A 317 11.27 -17.77 -7.41
CA TYR A 317 11.55 -16.41 -7.80
C TYR A 317 12.36 -15.72 -6.70
N LYS A 318 13.58 -15.31 -7.05
CA LYS A 318 14.60 -14.93 -6.07
C LYS A 318 14.79 -16.05 -5.05
N GLU A 319 14.56 -15.79 -3.77
CA GLU A 319 14.66 -16.77 -2.70
C GLU A 319 13.31 -17.40 -2.30
N ASN A 320 12.21 -16.98 -2.93
CA ASN A 320 10.87 -17.46 -2.58
C ASN A 320 10.45 -18.65 -3.43
N ILE A 321 9.85 -19.66 -2.80
CA ILE A 321 9.15 -20.75 -3.47
C ILE A 321 7.68 -20.33 -3.61
N ILE A 322 7.16 -20.44 -4.82
CA ILE A 322 5.83 -19.96 -5.19
C ILE A 322 5.06 -21.10 -5.85
N LEU A 323 3.81 -21.31 -5.45
CA LEU A 323 2.87 -22.17 -6.14
C LEU A 323 1.98 -21.31 -7.04
N ASN A 324 2.09 -21.51 -8.36
CA ASN A 324 1.41 -20.71 -9.37
C ASN A 324 0.21 -21.45 -9.96
N LEU A 325 -0.86 -20.71 -10.21
CA LEU A 325 -2.03 -21.09 -10.99
C LEU A 325 -2.26 -20.07 -12.08
N THR A 326 -2.48 -20.53 -13.32
CA THR A 326 -2.90 -19.68 -14.44
C THR A 326 -4.19 -20.22 -15.04
N ILE A 327 -5.17 -19.36 -15.26
CA ILE A 327 -6.44 -19.69 -15.93
C ILE A 327 -6.67 -18.64 -17.01
N TYR A 328 -6.86 -19.06 -18.27
CA TYR A 328 -7.29 -18.13 -19.31
C TYR A 328 -8.72 -17.69 -19.06
N ASP A 329 -9.05 -16.43 -19.32
CA ASP A 329 -10.35 -15.86 -19.00
C ASP A 329 -11.52 -16.51 -19.79
N LEU A 330 -11.23 -17.02 -21.00
CA LEU A 330 -12.17 -17.81 -21.81
C LEU A 330 -12.55 -19.14 -21.14
N ASP A 331 -11.66 -19.71 -20.33
CA ASP A 331 -11.86 -20.96 -19.61
C ASP A 331 -12.37 -20.71 -18.17
N LEU A 332 -12.39 -19.47 -17.73
CA LEU A 332 -12.78 -19.11 -16.37
C LEU A 332 -14.31 -19.07 -16.25
N THR A 333 -14.89 -20.16 -15.80
CA THR A 333 -16.26 -20.20 -15.30
C THR A 333 -16.24 -20.13 -13.77
N ARG A 334 -17.43 -19.94 -13.16
CA ARG A 334 -17.56 -19.93 -11.70
C ARG A 334 -17.09 -21.24 -11.09
N GLU A 335 -17.52 -22.37 -11.66
CA GLU A 335 -17.21 -23.73 -11.20
C GLU A 335 -15.70 -24.01 -11.30
N ILE A 336 -15.10 -23.74 -12.46
CA ILE A 336 -13.66 -23.92 -12.70
C ILE A 336 -12.85 -23.02 -11.76
N GLY A 337 -13.25 -21.77 -11.60
CA GLY A 337 -12.58 -20.83 -10.72
C GLY A 337 -12.61 -21.27 -9.26
N ILE A 338 -13.76 -21.74 -8.75
CA ILE A 338 -13.88 -22.27 -7.40
C ILE A 338 -13.01 -23.51 -7.21
N GLU A 339 -13.10 -24.48 -8.14
CA GLU A 339 -12.29 -25.71 -8.08
C GLU A 339 -10.79 -25.40 -8.05
N LYS A 340 -10.32 -24.59 -8.98
CA LYS A 340 -8.89 -24.30 -9.16
C LYS A 340 -8.32 -23.44 -8.02
N LEU A 341 -9.04 -22.40 -7.57
CA LEU A 341 -8.59 -21.59 -6.44
C LEU A 341 -8.65 -22.35 -5.12
N LYS A 342 -9.66 -23.19 -4.90
CA LYS A 342 -9.74 -24.06 -3.72
C LYS A 342 -8.58 -25.05 -3.71
N MET A 343 -8.25 -25.65 -4.86
CA MET A 343 -7.08 -26.52 -4.99
C MET A 343 -5.77 -25.77 -4.67
N LEU A 344 -5.61 -24.56 -5.20
CA LEU A 344 -4.44 -23.72 -4.88
C LEU A 344 -4.35 -23.45 -3.38
N PHE A 345 -5.43 -23.01 -2.73
CA PHE A 345 -5.47 -22.69 -1.31
C PHE A 345 -5.09 -23.91 -0.45
N THR A 346 -5.73 -25.05 -0.70
CA THR A 346 -5.45 -26.28 0.06
C THR A 346 -4.02 -26.77 -0.13
N LYS A 347 -3.49 -26.72 -1.36
CA LYS A 347 -2.13 -27.16 -1.64
C LYS A 347 -1.06 -26.19 -1.15
N ALA A 348 -1.35 -24.88 -1.15
CA ALA A 348 -0.41 -23.87 -0.65
C ALA A 348 -0.07 -24.11 0.82
N ASP A 349 -1.06 -24.33 1.67
CA ASP A 349 -0.86 -24.62 3.08
C ASP A 349 -0.06 -25.93 3.30
N ALA A 350 -0.46 -27.01 2.61
CA ALA A 350 0.19 -28.31 2.70
C ALA A 350 1.67 -28.29 2.22
N TYR A 351 1.96 -27.58 1.11
CA TYR A 351 3.31 -27.45 0.61
C TYR A 351 4.19 -26.57 1.50
N ASP A 352 3.65 -25.49 2.07
CA ASP A 352 4.40 -24.61 2.97
C ASP A 352 4.94 -25.39 4.17
N ASP A 353 4.09 -26.14 4.85
CA ASP A 353 4.48 -26.99 5.98
C ASP A 353 5.47 -28.07 5.58
N TYR A 354 5.23 -28.78 4.48
CA TYR A 354 6.09 -29.85 4.02
C TYR A 354 7.49 -29.37 3.62
N LEU A 355 7.59 -28.25 2.91
CA LEU A 355 8.86 -27.68 2.46
C LEU A 355 9.71 -27.21 3.66
N LYS A 356 9.08 -26.60 4.66
CA LYS A 356 9.76 -26.17 5.90
C LYS A 356 10.29 -27.35 6.70
N THR A 357 9.48 -28.41 6.87
CA THR A 357 9.84 -29.56 7.72
C THR A 357 10.84 -30.49 7.03
N THR A 358 10.73 -30.72 5.72
CA THR A 358 11.51 -31.71 4.99
C THR A 358 12.81 -31.14 4.44
N PHE A 359 12.78 -29.91 3.90
CA PHE A 359 13.91 -29.29 3.21
C PHE A 359 14.53 -28.13 3.97
N GLN A 360 14.09 -27.87 5.22
CA GLN A 360 14.60 -26.77 6.04
C GLN A 360 14.41 -25.39 5.38
N CYS A 361 13.37 -25.27 4.55
CA CYS A 361 12.95 -23.99 4.02
C CYS A 361 12.62 -23.05 5.17
N THR A 362 13.00 -21.78 5.03
CA THR A 362 12.78 -20.81 6.10
C THR A 362 11.43 -20.13 5.93
N GLU A 363 10.88 -19.65 7.04
CA GLU A 363 9.70 -18.82 6.96
C GLU A 363 9.96 -17.64 6.05
N ARG A 364 8.96 -17.30 5.27
CA ARG A 364 9.02 -16.11 4.44
C ARG A 364 9.22 -14.90 5.35
N ILE A 365 10.37 -14.26 5.21
CA ILE A 365 10.53 -12.91 5.74
C ILE A 365 9.58 -12.06 4.88
N GLU A 366 8.53 -11.52 5.47
CA GLU A 366 7.73 -10.50 4.82
C GLU A 366 8.66 -9.30 4.59
N GLU A 367 9.41 -9.35 3.46
CA GLU A 367 10.26 -8.25 3.02
C GLU A 367 9.42 -7.08 2.53
#